data_85b1fe15ccc621e0f4b23710d382f5f5
#
_entry.id   85b1fe15ccc621e0f4b23710d382f5f5
#
_cell.length_a   1.000
_cell.length_b   1.000
_cell.length_c   1.000
_cell.angle_alpha   90.00
_cell.angle_beta   90.00
_cell.angle_gamma   90.00
#
_symmetry.space_group_name_H-M   'P 1'
#
loop_
_entity.id
_entity.type
_entity.pdbx_description
1 polymer ?
#
loop_
_entity_poly.entity_id
_entity_poly.type
_entity_poly.pdbx_seq_one_letter_code
_entity_poly.pdbx_strand_id
1 'polypeptide(L)'
;MANAWKSLTALGHDTAEVVTIGPYRITERFDVALASVAVRRGQVKAFAAAAKKAGVPLPGASAHEAGKAFSAFWVTPEMWFVEADFATHEDIVAHLKPAFGETASITEQTDAWVRFDVAGTGLVALFERLSNLDLATLPDGFASRTVMEHLGVYLIKRSATEVVLYGPRSSAQGLLHALEITAKSVI
;
A
#
# COMPACT_ATOMS: atom_id res chain seq x y z
N MET A 1 35.22 -13.98 -7.23
CA MET A 1 34.53 -12.70 -6.89
C MET A 1 33.09 -13.07 -6.57
N ALA A 2 32.64 -12.84 -5.34
CA ALA A 2 31.24 -13.06 -4.99
C ALA A 2 30.42 -12.04 -5.78
N ASN A 3 29.47 -12.48 -6.60
CA ASN A 3 28.45 -11.60 -7.17
C ASN A 3 27.69 -10.98 -6.00
N ALA A 4 27.84 -9.68 -5.80
CA ALA A 4 26.99 -8.97 -4.84
C ALA A 4 25.54 -9.09 -5.32
N TRP A 5 24.67 -9.58 -4.45
CA TRP A 5 23.22 -9.60 -4.71
C TRP A 5 22.75 -8.17 -4.95
N LYS A 6 22.04 -7.95 -6.05
CA LYS A 6 21.45 -6.66 -6.38
C LYS A 6 19.96 -6.70 -6.08
N SER A 7 19.48 -5.72 -5.33
CA SER A 7 18.05 -5.56 -5.12
C SER A 7 17.37 -5.16 -6.42
N LEU A 8 16.28 -5.83 -6.76
CA LEU A 8 15.43 -5.50 -7.91
C LEU A 8 14.04 -5.08 -7.44
N THR A 9 13.39 -4.25 -8.25
CA THR A 9 11.98 -3.88 -8.05
C THR A 9 11.07 -5.12 -8.15
N ALA A 10 9.79 -4.98 -7.84
CA ALA A 10 8.83 -6.08 -7.97
C ALA A 10 8.65 -6.54 -9.42
N LEU A 11 8.87 -5.65 -10.38
CA LEU A 11 8.86 -5.94 -11.82
C LEU A 11 10.18 -6.54 -12.33
N GLY A 12 11.19 -6.67 -11.46
CA GLY A 12 12.50 -7.25 -11.82
C GLY A 12 13.46 -6.28 -12.46
N HIS A 13 13.25 -4.98 -12.32
CA HIS A 13 14.09 -3.93 -12.90
C HIS A 13 15.02 -3.30 -11.85
N ASP A 14 16.07 -2.62 -12.30
CA ASP A 14 17.00 -1.86 -11.46
C ASP A 14 16.41 -0.54 -10.95
N THR A 15 15.39 -0.03 -11.64
CA THR A 15 14.70 1.23 -11.35
C THR A 15 13.20 1.04 -11.46
N ALA A 16 12.45 1.88 -10.76
CA ALA A 16 10.98 1.86 -10.82
C ALA A 16 10.46 2.03 -12.25
N GLU A 17 9.49 1.21 -12.62
CA GLU A 17 8.77 1.35 -13.89
C GLU A 17 7.78 2.51 -13.80
N VAL A 18 7.73 3.30 -14.87
CA VAL A 18 6.74 4.38 -15.04
C VAL A 18 6.11 4.28 -16.42
N VAL A 19 4.81 4.04 -16.44
CA VAL A 19 4.02 3.92 -17.67
C VAL A 19 3.05 5.09 -17.75
N THR A 20 2.99 5.73 -18.94
CA THR A 20 2.02 6.80 -19.23
C THR A 20 1.14 6.39 -20.40
N ILE A 21 -0.18 6.41 -20.20
CA ILE A 21 -1.18 6.03 -21.20
C ILE A 21 -2.30 7.07 -21.16
N GLY A 22 -2.36 7.92 -22.19
CA GLY A 22 -3.29 9.04 -22.22
C GLY A 22 -3.16 9.92 -20.97
N PRO A 23 -4.25 10.13 -20.21
CA PRO A 23 -4.23 10.94 -18.99
C PRO A 23 -3.68 10.19 -17.77
N TYR A 24 -3.36 8.90 -17.89
CA TYR A 24 -2.98 8.05 -16.75
C TYR A 24 -1.46 7.89 -16.66
N ARG A 25 -0.94 8.02 -15.46
CA ARG A 25 0.44 7.71 -15.10
C ARG A 25 0.44 6.63 -14.02
N ILE A 26 1.04 5.48 -14.31
CA ILE A 26 1.20 4.35 -13.40
C ILE A 26 2.67 4.31 -13.01
N THR A 27 2.96 4.40 -11.71
CA THR A 27 4.33 4.43 -11.18
C THR A 27 4.51 3.27 -10.21
N GLU A 28 5.47 2.38 -10.49
CA GLU A 28 5.92 1.41 -9.49
C GLU A 28 6.63 2.15 -8.35
N ARG A 29 6.31 1.81 -7.10
CA ARG A 29 6.94 2.39 -5.91
C ARG A 29 7.67 1.30 -5.14
N PHE A 30 8.97 1.49 -4.96
CA PHE A 30 9.84 0.59 -4.18
C PHE A 30 10.53 1.32 -3.02
N ASP A 31 10.20 2.58 -2.83
CA ASP A 31 10.72 3.49 -1.83
C ASP A 31 9.84 3.56 -0.57
N VAL A 32 8.97 2.55 -0.36
CA VAL A 32 8.06 2.47 0.78
C VAL A 32 8.31 1.18 1.55
N ALA A 33 8.71 1.32 2.81
CA ALA A 33 8.75 0.22 3.77
C ALA A 33 7.34 -0.06 4.29
N LEU A 34 6.98 -1.32 4.44
CA LEU A 34 5.65 -1.76 4.84
C LEU A 34 5.73 -2.82 5.95
N ALA A 35 4.91 -2.67 6.99
CA ALA A 35 4.74 -3.67 8.03
C ALA A 35 3.27 -3.89 8.37
N SER A 36 2.89 -5.13 8.67
CA SER A 36 1.62 -5.40 9.34
C SER A 36 1.80 -5.26 10.84
N VAL A 37 0.86 -4.58 11.48
CA VAL A 37 0.85 -4.33 12.93
C VAL A 37 -0.50 -4.78 13.47
N ALA A 38 -0.51 -5.88 14.22
CA ALA A 38 -1.72 -6.49 14.78
C ALA A 38 -1.70 -6.41 16.31
N VAL A 39 -2.85 -6.07 16.88
CA VAL A 39 -3.05 -6.01 18.32
C VAL A 39 -2.93 -7.40 18.93
N ARG A 40 -2.15 -7.57 20.01
CA ARG A 40 -2.16 -8.81 20.78
C ARG A 40 -3.37 -8.88 21.70
N ARG A 41 -3.87 -10.09 21.90
CA ARG A 41 -5.08 -10.35 22.69
C ARG A 41 -5.05 -9.62 24.04
N GLY A 42 -6.09 -8.84 24.30
CA GLY A 42 -6.24 -8.09 25.55
C GLY A 42 -5.42 -6.80 25.64
N GLN A 43 -4.67 -6.42 24.60
CA GLN A 43 -3.75 -5.28 24.63
C GLN A 43 -4.30 -4.00 23.94
N VAL A 44 -5.57 -3.95 23.55
CA VAL A 44 -6.16 -2.87 22.74
C VAL A 44 -5.83 -1.48 23.29
N LYS A 45 -6.02 -1.25 24.60
CA LYS A 45 -5.76 0.07 25.22
C LYS A 45 -4.28 0.42 25.23
N ALA A 46 -3.42 -0.54 25.61
CA ALA A 46 -1.98 -0.34 25.67
C ALA A 46 -1.39 -0.14 24.25
N PHE A 47 -1.88 -0.91 23.28
CA PHE A 47 -1.55 -0.76 21.87
C PHE A 47 -1.89 0.64 21.34
N ALA A 48 -3.11 1.14 21.57
CA ALA A 48 -3.51 2.48 21.13
C ALA A 48 -2.64 3.59 21.77
N ALA A 49 -2.28 3.44 23.05
CA ALA A 49 -1.37 4.37 23.72
C ALA A 49 0.05 4.33 23.11
N ALA A 50 0.56 3.13 22.79
CA ALA A 50 1.85 2.93 22.13
C ALA A 50 1.88 3.55 20.73
N ALA A 51 0.85 3.29 19.92
CA ALA A 51 0.71 3.87 18.57
C ALA A 51 0.71 5.41 18.62
N LYS A 52 -0.09 6.00 19.50
CA LYS A 52 -0.12 7.46 19.70
C LYS A 52 1.25 8.01 20.07
N LYS A 53 1.97 7.37 20.99
CA LYS A 53 3.32 7.77 21.42
C LYS A 53 4.32 7.66 20.29
N ALA A 54 4.21 6.65 19.42
CA ALA A 54 5.06 6.41 18.28
C ALA A 54 4.71 7.31 17.07
N GLY A 55 3.60 8.03 17.10
CA GLY A 55 3.11 8.81 15.95
C GLY A 55 2.61 7.93 14.80
N VAL A 56 2.21 6.69 15.08
CA VAL A 56 1.61 5.77 14.12
C VAL A 56 0.10 5.98 14.12
N PRO A 57 -0.51 6.40 13.00
CA PRO A 57 -1.96 6.55 12.92
C PRO A 57 -2.66 5.20 12.97
N LEU A 58 -3.86 5.18 13.53
CA LEU A 58 -4.73 4.01 13.59
C LEU A 58 -6.10 4.36 12.97
N PRO A 59 -6.18 4.48 11.63
CA PRO A 59 -7.42 4.80 10.98
C PRO A 59 -8.51 3.76 11.26
N GLY A 60 -9.76 4.21 11.24
CA GLY A 60 -10.92 3.33 11.36
C GLY A 60 -11.08 2.39 10.17
N ALA A 61 -12.13 1.57 10.19
CA ALA A 61 -12.43 0.62 9.12
C ALA A 61 -12.51 1.32 7.76
N SER A 62 -11.93 0.70 6.76
CA SER A 62 -11.87 1.18 5.37
C SER A 62 -11.25 2.58 5.21
N ALA A 63 -10.30 2.93 6.07
CA ALA A 63 -9.63 4.23 6.01
C ALA A 63 -8.10 4.10 5.94
N HIS A 64 -7.49 5.10 5.36
CA HIS A 64 -6.06 5.41 5.37
C HIS A 64 -5.85 6.77 6.03
N GLU A 65 -4.81 6.88 6.81
CA GLU A 65 -4.40 8.13 7.45
C GLU A 65 -2.89 8.36 7.26
N ALA A 66 -2.55 9.54 6.76
CA ALA A 66 -1.17 9.98 6.65
C ALA A 66 -0.72 10.63 7.96
N GLY A 67 0.47 10.23 8.45
CA GLY A 67 1.13 10.87 9.58
C GLY A 67 2.45 11.50 9.17
N LYS A 68 3.24 11.94 10.16
CA LYS A 68 4.50 12.65 9.90
C LYS A 68 5.62 11.70 9.44
N ALA A 69 5.85 10.61 10.16
CA ALA A 69 6.87 9.61 9.83
C ALA A 69 6.24 8.32 9.30
N PHE A 70 5.06 8.00 9.75
CA PHE A 70 4.31 6.81 9.39
C PHE A 70 2.95 7.19 8.83
N SER A 71 2.51 6.46 7.82
CA SER A 71 1.11 6.42 7.39
C SER A 71 0.57 5.04 7.73
N ALA A 72 -0.75 4.87 7.78
CA ALA A 72 -1.32 3.55 7.96
C ALA A 72 -2.66 3.42 7.24
N PHE A 73 -3.01 2.18 6.88
CA PHE A 73 -4.35 1.85 6.42
C PHE A 73 -4.89 0.61 7.13
N TRP A 74 -6.19 0.62 7.31
CA TRP A 74 -6.91 -0.46 7.95
C TRP A 74 -6.92 -1.73 7.08
N VAL A 75 -6.67 -2.88 7.67
CA VAL A 75 -6.65 -4.20 7.01
C VAL A 75 -7.78 -5.09 7.52
N THR A 76 -7.86 -5.26 8.83
CA THR A 76 -8.92 -6.00 9.54
C THR A 76 -9.18 -5.36 10.89
N PRO A 77 -10.24 -5.73 11.63
CA PRO A 77 -10.33 -5.36 13.04
C PRO A 77 -9.03 -5.69 13.78
N GLU A 78 -8.47 -4.71 14.47
CA GLU A 78 -7.25 -4.86 15.26
C GLU A 78 -5.96 -5.10 14.42
N MET A 79 -5.95 -4.82 13.09
CA MET A 79 -4.74 -4.91 12.26
C MET A 79 -4.68 -3.81 11.21
N TRP A 80 -3.50 -3.22 11.08
CA TRP A 80 -3.16 -2.17 10.12
C TRP A 80 -1.91 -2.53 9.33
N PHE A 81 -1.82 -2.04 8.10
CA PHE A 81 -0.54 -1.89 7.44
C PHE A 81 0.00 -0.48 7.72
N VAL A 82 1.26 -0.42 8.12
CA VAL A 82 2.00 0.80 8.43
C VAL A 82 3.05 1.01 7.34
N GLU A 83 3.04 2.19 6.74
CA GLU A 83 3.95 2.63 5.69
C GLU A 83 4.96 3.62 6.25
N ALA A 84 6.19 3.59 5.76
CA ALA A 84 7.23 4.58 6.02
C ALA A 84 8.14 4.76 4.80
N ASP A 85 8.94 5.82 4.77
CA ASP A 85 9.98 6.00 3.77
C ASP A 85 11.05 4.89 3.92
N PHE A 86 11.33 4.17 2.83
CA PHE A 86 12.25 3.02 2.83
C PHE A 86 13.68 3.44 3.15
N ALA A 87 14.15 4.58 2.65
CA ALA A 87 15.53 5.00 2.84
C ALA A 87 15.87 5.26 4.32
N THR A 88 14.86 5.59 5.13
CA THR A 88 15.02 5.86 6.57
C THR A 88 14.49 4.75 7.46
N HIS A 89 13.67 3.84 6.93
CA HIS A 89 13.00 2.79 7.69
C HIS A 89 13.07 1.42 6.97
N GLU A 90 14.19 1.08 6.33
CA GLU A 90 14.37 -0.22 5.65
C GLU A 90 13.97 -1.38 6.56
N ASP A 91 14.48 -1.44 7.78
CA ASP A 91 13.97 -2.36 8.82
C ASP A 91 12.86 -1.67 9.63
N ILE A 92 11.69 -1.54 9.02
CA ILE A 92 10.53 -0.91 9.66
C ILE A 92 10.11 -1.63 10.95
N VAL A 93 10.33 -2.93 11.05
CA VAL A 93 10.03 -3.73 12.25
C VAL A 93 10.92 -3.30 13.41
N ALA A 94 12.22 -3.09 13.18
CA ALA A 94 13.14 -2.61 14.21
C ALA A 94 12.77 -1.20 14.70
N HIS A 95 12.19 -0.36 13.85
CA HIS A 95 11.68 0.96 14.25
C HIS A 95 10.39 0.90 15.08
N LEU A 96 9.47 0.01 14.72
CA LEU A 96 8.16 -0.10 15.39
C LEU A 96 8.21 -0.92 16.69
N LYS A 97 8.99 -2.01 16.73
CA LYS A 97 9.01 -2.96 17.84
C LYS A 97 9.33 -2.35 19.21
N PRO A 98 10.29 -1.39 19.35
CA PRO A 98 10.55 -0.75 20.63
C PRO A 98 9.37 0.04 21.19
N ALA A 99 8.54 0.62 20.30
CA ALA A 99 7.39 1.42 20.72
C ALA A 99 6.20 0.55 21.14
N PHE A 100 5.95 -0.53 20.41
CA PHE A 100 4.79 -1.41 20.66
C PHE A 100 5.07 -2.52 21.65
N GLY A 101 6.32 -2.99 21.79
CA GLY A 101 6.70 -4.06 22.72
C GLY A 101 5.81 -5.28 22.62
N GLU A 102 5.27 -5.71 23.77
CA GLU A 102 4.37 -6.88 23.86
C GLU A 102 2.91 -6.58 23.48
N THR A 103 2.58 -5.35 23.07
CA THR A 103 1.20 -4.97 22.75
C THR A 103 0.80 -5.34 21.32
N ALA A 104 1.78 -5.55 20.44
CA ALA A 104 1.56 -5.87 19.02
C ALA A 104 2.37 -7.06 18.54
N SER A 105 1.85 -7.72 17.50
CA SER A 105 2.62 -8.57 16.59
C SER A 105 2.90 -7.76 15.34
N ILE A 106 4.19 -7.64 14.98
CA ILE A 106 4.64 -6.83 13.87
C ILE A 106 5.39 -7.76 12.90
N THR A 107 5.02 -7.70 11.63
CA THR A 107 5.64 -8.50 10.58
C THR A 107 5.99 -7.61 9.40
N GLU A 108 7.21 -7.73 8.94
CA GLU A 108 7.71 -7.06 7.72
C GLU A 108 6.90 -7.51 6.51
N GLN A 109 6.55 -6.58 5.63
CA GLN A 109 5.69 -6.79 4.47
C GLN A 109 6.22 -6.16 3.18
N THR A 110 7.31 -5.41 3.23
CA THR A 110 7.84 -4.63 2.10
C THR A 110 8.01 -5.49 0.85
N ASP A 111 8.63 -6.66 0.99
CA ASP A 111 8.89 -7.57 -0.13
C ASP A 111 7.71 -8.53 -0.46
N ALA A 112 6.63 -8.48 0.29
CA ALA A 112 5.43 -9.28 -0.01
C ALA A 112 4.51 -8.62 -1.05
N TRP A 113 4.63 -7.30 -1.21
CA TRP A 113 3.72 -6.48 -2.02
C TRP A 113 4.47 -5.66 -3.07
N VAL A 114 3.84 -5.47 -4.23
CA VAL A 114 4.16 -4.39 -5.16
C VAL A 114 3.21 -3.23 -4.88
N ARG A 115 3.72 -2.00 -4.93
CA ARG A 115 2.89 -0.80 -4.89
C ARG A 115 2.91 -0.11 -6.24
N PHE A 116 1.72 0.22 -6.76
CA PHE A 116 1.52 1.11 -7.89
C PHE A 116 0.76 2.35 -7.46
N ASP A 117 1.33 3.53 -7.75
CA ASP A 117 0.62 4.80 -7.64
C ASP A 117 0.06 5.12 -9.03
N VAL A 118 -1.27 5.22 -9.14
CA VAL A 118 -1.99 5.52 -10.38
C VAL A 118 -2.55 6.94 -10.28
N ALA A 119 -2.04 7.83 -11.12
CA ALA A 119 -2.43 9.22 -11.13
C ALA A 119 -3.00 9.63 -12.49
N GLY A 120 -3.95 10.58 -12.50
CA GLY A 120 -4.53 11.11 -13.73
C GLY A 120 -5.98 11.56 -13.57
N THR A 121 -6.54 12.07 -14.64
CA THR A 121 -7.97 12.42 -14.71
C THR A 121 -8.78 11.24 -15.23
N GLY A 122 -10.03 11.10 -14.75
CA GLY A 122 -10.91 10.01 -15.21
C GLY A 122 -10.62 8.65 -14.58
N LEU A 123 -10.00 8.58 -13.39
CA LEU A 123 -9.73 7.33 -12.68
C LEU A 123 -11.00 6.51 -12.40
N VAL A 124 -12.17 7.13 -12.29
CA VAL A 124 -13.45 6.43 -12.16
C VAL A 124 -13.64 5.46 -13.32
N ALA A 125 -13.54 5.94 -14.57
CA ALA A 125 -13.73 5.10 -15.77
C ALA A 125 -12.72 3.95 -15.86
N LEU A 126 -11.47 4.18 -15.41
CA LEU A 126 -10.44 3.14 -15.34
C LEU A 126 -10.80 2.07 -14.31
N PHE A 127 -11.15 2.46 -13.09
CA PHE A 127 -11.35 1.53 -11.98
C PHE A 127 -12.71 0.83 -11.97
N GLU A 128 -13.75 1.39 -12.61
CA GLU A 128 -15.02 0.70 -12.85
C GLU A 128 -14.87 -0.61 -13.64
N ARG A 129 -13.83 -0.72 -14.48
CA ARG A 129 -13.52 -1.92 -15.24
C ARG A 129 -12.62 -2.91 -14.51
N LEU A 130 -11.94 -2.47 -13.45
CA LEU A 130 -10.95 -3.28 -12.72
C LEU A 130 -11.47 -3.77 -11.38
N SER A 131 -12.43 -3.08 -10.77
CA SER A 131 -12.84 -3.31 -9.39
C SER A 131 -14.35 -3.09 -9.23
N ASN A 132 -14.92 -3.74 -8.22
CA ASN A 132 -16.30 -3.53 -7.80
C ASN A 132 -16.47 -2.32 -6.85
N LEU A 133 -15.42 -1.53 -6.62
CA LEU A 133 -15.47 -0.34 -5.78
C LEU A 133 -15.91 0.87 -6.62
N ASP A 134 -16.96 1.56 -6.19
CA ASP A 134 -17.45 2.79 -6.82
C ASP A 134 -16.60 3.98 -6.40
N LEU A 135 -15.50 4.22 -7.13
CA LEU A 135 -14.59 5.33 -6.84
C LEU A 135 -15.26 6.71 -6.87
N ALA A 136 -16.36 6.87 -7.60
CA ALA A 136 -17.07 8.14 -7.68
C ALA A 136 -17.65 8.57 -6.33
N THR A 137 -18.15 7.60 -5.55
CA THR A 137 -18.83 7.86 -4.27
C THR A 137 -17.92 7.70 -3.05
N LEU A 138 -16.77 7.03 -3.17
CA LEU A 138 -15.85 6.81 -2.07
C LEU A 138 -15.15 8.12 -1.65
N PRO A 139 -14.97 8.36 -0.33
CA PRO A 139 -14.25 9.54 0.15
C PRO A 139 -12.74 9.43 -0.11
N ASP A 140 -12.06 10.55 -0.12
CA ASP A 140 -10.60 10.58 -0.07
C ASP A 140 -10.12 9.97 1.26
N GLY A 141 -9.02 9.22 1.23
CA GLY A 141 -8.55 8.43 2.35
C GLY A 141 -9.26 7.08 2.53
N PHE A 142 -10.19 6.69 1.64
CA PHE A 142 -10.76 5.36 1.65
C PHE A 142 -9.69 4.30 1.35
N ALA A 143 -9.68 3.20 2.12
CA ALA A 143 -8.79 2.06 1.90
C ALA A 143 -9.56 0.76 2.10
N SER A 144 -9.48 -0.15 1.14
CA SER A 144 -10.14 -1.46 1.25
C SER A 144 -9.40 -2.53 0.46
N ARG A 145 -9.58 -3.76 0.90
CA ARG A 145 -9.23 -4.92 0.08
C ARG A 145 -10.31 -5.13 -0.98
N THR A 146 -9.88 -5.36 -2.21
CA THR A 146 -10.75 -5.72 -3.33
C THR A 146 -10.09 -6.79 -4.20
N VAL A 147 -10.74 -7.16 -5.29
CA VAL A 147 -10.21 -8.11 -6.28
C VAL A 147 -10.08 -7.38 -7.62
N MET A 148 -8.89 -7.47 -8.24
CA MET A 148 -8.62 -7.04 -9.61
C MET A 148 -7.95 -8.18 -10.36
N GLU A 149 -8.47 -8.57 -11.53
CA GLU A 149 -7.92 -9.69 -12.35
C GLU A 149 -7.63 -10.96 -11.52
N HIS A 150 -8.59 -11.33 -10.65
CA HIS A 150 -8.48 -12.47 -9.72
C HIS A 150 -7.42 -12.31 -8.61
N LEU A 151 -6.73 -11.17 -8.52
CA LEU A 151 -5.76 -10.86 -7.47
C LEU A 151 -6.42 -10.12 -6.31
N GLY A 152 -6.15 -10.54 -5.08
CA GLY A 152 -6.50 -9.76 -3.91
C GLY A 152 -5.55 -8.56 -3.77
N VAL A 153 -6.08 -7.35 -3.91
CA VAL A 153 -5.32 -6.11 -3.80
C VAL A 153 -5.89 -5.21 -2.72
N TYR A 154 -5.06 -4.32 -2.17
CA TYR A 154 -5.55 -3.17 -1.40
C TYR A 154 -5.60 -1.96 -2.32
N LEU A 155 -6.72 -1.25 -2.31
CA LEU A 155 -6.91 0.00 -3.02
C LEU A 155 -7.07 1.12 -2.00
N ILE A 156 -6.30 2.20 -2.18
CA ILE A 156 -6.37 3.41 -1.35
C ILE A 156 -6.67 4.58 -2.27
N LYS A 157 -7.84 5.21 -2.12
CA LYS A 157 -8.18 6.44 -2.83
C LYS A 157 -7.56 7.64 -2.09
N ARG A 158 -6.52 8.23 -2.66
CA ARG A 158 -5.87 9.43 -2.10
C ARG A 158 -6.64 10.70 -2.43
N SER A 159 -7.14 10.78 -3.67
CA SER A 159 -7.92 11.92 -4.18
C SER A 159 -8.75 11.50 -5.39
N ALA A 160 -9.44 12.44 -6.01
CA ALA A 160 -10.13 12.20 -7.28
C ALA A 160 -9.18 11.85 -8.45
N THR A 161 -7.89 12.17 -8.31
CA THR A 161 -6.86 11.99 -9.35
C THR A 161 -5.70 11.09 -8.93
N GLU A 162 -5.80 10.42 -7.77
CA GLU A 162 -4.73 9.56 -7.28
C GLU A 162 -5.29 8.35 -6.50
N VAL A 163 -4.88 7.17 -6.93
CA VAL A 163 -5.18 5.88 -6.30
C VAL A 163 -3.87 5.12 -6.08
N VAL A 164 -3.72 4.53 -4.91
CA VAL A 164 -2.61 3.63 -4.58
C VAL A 164 -3.13 2.20 -4.56
N LEU A 165 -2.37 1.29 -5.16
CA LEU A 165 -2.63 -0.15 -5.16
C LEU A 165 -1.49 -0.90 -4.51
N TYR A 166 -1.82 -1.86 -3.64
CA TYR A 166 -0.91 -2.90 -3.20
C TYR A 166 -1.41 -4.26 -3.71
N GLY A 167 -0.61 -4.91 -4.54
CA GLY A 167 -0.85 -6.26 -5.03
C GLY A 167 0.24 -7.23 -4.59
N PRO A 168 0.02 -8.57 -4.69
CA PRO A 168 1.07 -9.53 -4.40
C PRO A 168 2.29 -9.30 -5.29
N ARG A 169 3.49 -9.24 -4.70
CA ARG A 169 4.75 -9.02 -5.45
C ARG A 169 4.92 -10.03 -6.59
N SER A 170 4.59 -11.29 -6.36
CA SER A 170 4.68 -12.36 -7.36
C SER A 170 3.79 -12.14 -8.59
N SER A 171 2.80 -11.25 -8.50
CA SER A 171 1.85 -10.93 -9.57
C SER A 171 2.00 -9.50 -10.09
N ALA A 172 3.13 -8.84 -9.79
CA ALA A 172 3.38 -7.44 -10.16
C ALA A 172 3.20 -7.19 -11.66
N GLN A 173 3.78 -8.04 -12.51
CA GLN A 173 3.68 -7.92 -13.96
C GLN A 173 2.22 -8.08 -14.46
N GLY A 174 1.47 -9.04 -13.90
CA GLY A 174 0.06 -9.25 -14.26
C GLY A 174 -0.81 -8.06 -13.86
N LEU A 175 -0.58 -7.50 -12.67
CA LEU A 175 -1.33 -6.32 -12.21
C LEU A 175 -1.01 -5.07 -13.04
N LEU A 176 0.26 -4.84 -13.39
CA LEU A 176 0.64 -3.74 -14.28
C LEU A 176 -0.01 -3.91 -15.66
N HIS A 177 0.04 -5.11 -16.23
CA HIS A 177 -0.57 -5.41 -17.52
C HIS A 177 -2.08 -5.15 -17.53
N ALA A 178 -2.79 -5.55 -16.48
CA ALA A 178 -4.22 -5.26 -16.33
C ALA A 178 -4.52 -3.76 -16.30
N LEU A 179 -3.72 -2.99 -15.55
CA LEU A 179 -3.81 -1.53 -15.53
C LEU A 179 -3.59 -0.92 -16.92
N GLU A 180 -2.57 -1.37 -17.64
CA GLU A 180 -2.23 -0.85 -18.97
C GLU A 180 -3.32 -1.14 -20.02
N ILE A 181 -3.79 -2.39 -20.09
CA ILE A 181 -4.85 -2.77 -21.06
C ILE A 181 -6.12 -2.00 -20.77
N THR A 182 -6.50 -1.91 -19.50
CA THR A 182 -7.72 -1.19 -19.13
C THR A 182 -7.58 0.30 -19.40
N ALA A 183 -6.44 0.91 -19.09
CA ALA A 183 -6.17 2.31 -19.40
C ALA A 183 -6.31 2.58 -20.91
N LYS A 184 -5.77 1.73 -21.78
CA LYS A 184 -5.92 1.81 -23.25
C LYS A 184 -7.36 1.66 -23.72
N SER A 185 -8.20 0.98 -22.96
CA SER A 185 -9.60 0.71 -23.34
C SER A 185 -10.57 1.84 -22.98
N VAL A 186 -10.12 2.83 -22.18
CA VAL A 186 -10.98 3.93 -21.69
C VAL A 186 -10.56 5.31 -22.19
N ILE A 187 -9.57 5.37 -23.09
CA ILE A 187 -9.11 6.60 -23.77
C ILE A 187 -9.61 6.69 -25.21
#